data_c26b84f4defb6723cddb841ea1bf3a87
#
_entry.id   c26b84f4defb6723cddb841ea1bf3a87
#
_cell.length_a   1.000
_cell.length_b   1.000
_cell.length_c   1.000
_cell.angle_alpha   90.00
_cell.angle_beta   90.00
_cell.angle_gamma   90.00
#
_symmetry.space_group_name_H-M   'P 1'
#
loop_
_entity.id
_entity.type
_entity.pdbx_description
1 polymer ?
#
loop_
_entity_poly.entity_id
_entity_poly.type
_entity_poly.pdbx_seq_one_letter_code
_entity_poly.pdbx_strand_id
1 'polypeptide(L)'
;RSAGADAMALRRGVEAAGRAACDALQMLARPVDTEEALTQVAAVSCQDEALARLVGQACFAVGREGVVTVDDAQKQETTVEIRQGIVLERGFLAPEMTTNEEKTAAELDDPRILLCDSKLDNVQEILPALIACAEDGCNLLIICEALSGDARSTILRTDMDGDIKIVCIEAPLYGDGRRWRMEDLAVQLGAVYFQKALNMDLRSVNRKDFGTAAHARVTKQQTVISGPGGDKTAVEARVRELRYLAANEDYEFNRKRHQERLAQLSSGVATIHAGGRTQTELWERKLRLE
;
A
#
# COMPACT_ATOMS: atom_id res chain seq x y z
N ARG A 1 -37.62 27.29 -0.62
CA ARG A 1 -38.67 26.87 0.35
C ARG A 1 -39.46 28.07 0.87
N SER A 2 -38.82 29.15 1.24
CA SER A 2 -39.49 30.35 1.78
C SER A 2 -40.45 31.07 0.79
N ALA A 3 -40.26 30.83 -0.53
CA ALA A 3 -41.11 31.40 -1.59
C ALA A 3 -42.26 30.47 -2.05
N GLY A 4 -42.60 29.41 -1.30
CA GLY A 4 -43.70 28.49 -1.62
C GLY A 4 -43.44 27.47 -2.72
N ALA A 5 -42.19 27.30 -3.13
CA ALA A 5 -41.83 26.29 -4.15
C ALA A 5 -41.96 24.87 -3.61
N ASP A 6 -42.53 23.97 -4.44
CA ASP A 6 -42.63 22.54 -4.12
C ASP A 6 -41.25 21.90 -3.91
N ALA A 7 -41.03 21.35 -2.72
CA ALA A 7 -39.75 20.73 -2.34
C ALA A 7 -39.37 19.56 -3.23
N MET A 8 -40.35 18.80 -3.73
CA MET A 8 -40.09 17.63 -4.62
C MET A 8 -39.71 18.06 -6.05
N ALA A 9 -40.31 19.17 -6.51
CA ALA A 9 -39.95 19.77 -7.79
C ALA A 9 -38.53 20.36 -7.75
N LEU A 10 -38.17 21.06 -6.66
CA LEU A 10 -36.82 21.57 -6.42
C LEU A 10 -35.78 20.45 -6.38
N ARG A 11 -36.07 19.37 -5.65
CA ARG A 11 -35.18 18.20 -5.59
C ARG A 11 -34.95 17.62 -6.98
N ARG A 12 -36.00 17.38 -7.75
CA ARG A 12 -35.88 16.86 -9.14
C ARG A 12 -35.07 17.79 -10.04
N GLY A 13 -35.25 19.10 -9.89
CA GLY A 13 -34.50 20.12 -10.63
C GLY A 13 -33.00 20.08 -10.27
N VAL A 14 -32.65 19.99 -8.99
CA VAL A 14 -31.27 19.88 -8.53
C VAL A 14 -30.62 18.59 -9.01
N GLU A 15 -31.34 17.45 -8.91
CA GLU A 15 -30.84 16.15 -9.39
C GLU A 15 -30.64 16.13 -10.92
N ALA A 16 -31.53 16.78 -11.68
CA ALA A 16 -31.39 16.90 -13.12
C ALA A 16 -30.22 17.80 -13.53
N ALA A 17 -30.07 18.94 -12.85
CA ALA A 17 -28.94 19.85 -13.07
C ALA A 17 -27.60 19.18 -12.69
N GLY A 18 -27.56 18.44 -11.59
CA GLY A 18 -26.38 17.68 -11.19
C GLY A 18 -25.97 16.64 -12.22
N ARG A 19 -26.93 15.87 -12.77
CA ARG A 19 -26.65 14.90 -13.85
C ARG A 19 -26.13 15.61 -15.09
N ALA A 20 -26.80 16.67 -15.56
CA ALA A 20 -26.36 17.41 -16.73
C ALA A 20 -24.95 18.02 -16.55
N ALA A 21 -24.62 18.49 -15.35
CA ALA A 21 -23.28 18.98 -15.02
C ALA A 21 -22.24 17.86 -15.07
N CYS A 22 -22.54 16.68 -14.51
CA CYS A 22 -21.65 15.52 -14.57
C CYS A 22 -21.40 15.06 -16.01
N ASP A 23 -22.46 14.97 -16.83
CA ASP A 23 -22.34 14.59 -18.24
C ASP A 23 -21.49 15.61 -19.02
N ALA A 24 -21.70 16.91 -18.78
CA ALA A 24 -20.91 17.97 -19.39
C ALA A 24 -19.43 17.92 -18.97
N LEU A 25 -19.16 17.65 -17.70
CA LEU A 25 -17.78 17.49 -17.19
C LEU A 25 -17.08 16.29 -17.82
N GLN A 26 -17.79 15.17 -18.01
CA GLN A 26 -17.21 13.99 -18.69
C GLN A 26 -16.85 14.29 -20.15
N MET A 27 -17.68 15.08 -20.84
CA MET A 27 -17.40 15.49 -22.24
C MET A 27 -16.25 16.50 -22.34
N LEU A 28 -16.04 17.32 -21.32
CA LEU A 28 -14.96 18.32 -21.26
C LEU A 28 -13.65 17.74 -20.73
N ALA A 29 -13.69 16.58 -20.06
CA ALA A 29 -12.53 15.93 -19.49
C ALA A 29 -11.49 15.59 -20.57
N ARG A 30 -10.24 15.90 -20.29
CA ARG A 30 -9.09 15.54 -21.13
C ARG A 30 -8.27 14.47 -20.41
N PRO A 31 -7.78 13.44 -21.12
CA PRO A 31 -6.89 12.45 -20.52
C PRO A 31 -5.58 13.11 -20.09
N VAL A 32 -5.07 12.70 -18.93
CA VAL A 32 -3.80 13.16 -18.36
C VAL A 32 -2.84 11.98 -18.39
N ASP A 33 -2.16 11.79 -19.53
CA ASP A 33 -1.32 10.62 -19.79
C ASP A 33 0.16 10.99 -20.01
N THR A 34 0.54 12.27 -19.91
CA THR A 34 1.91 12.75 -20.09
C THR A 34 2.45 13.37 -18.80
N GLU A 35 3.78 13.35 -18.64
CA GLU A 35 4.46 13.98 -17.49
C GLU A 35 4.15 15.49 -17.41
N GLU A 36 4.11 16.17 -18.57
CA GLU A 36 3.79 17.59 -18.62
C GLU A 36 2.36 17.88 -18.16
N ALA A 37 1.39 17.05 -18.56
CA ALA A 37 0.00 17.20 -18.14
C ALA A 37 -0.17 16.94 -16.64
N LEU A 38 0.50 15.92 -16.10
CA LEU A 38 0.56 15.66 -14.64
C LEU A 38 1.18 16.83 -13.90
N THR A 39 2.29 17.39 -14.41
CA THR A 39 2.95 18.56 -13.85
C THR A 39 2.03 19.78 -13.84
N GLN A 40 1.27 20.02 -14.92
CA GLN A 40 0.30 21.13 -14.97
C GLN A 40 -0.81 20.97 -13.92
N VAL A 41 -1.34 19.75 -13.74
CA VAL A 41 -2.33 19.47 -12.71
C VAL A 41 -1.75 19.70 -11.31
N ALA A 42 -0.55 19.21 -11.04
CA ALA A 42 0.17 19.42 -9.79
C ALA A 42 0.43 20.91 -9.52
N ALA A 43 0.79 21.70 -10.55
CA ALA A 43 1.07 23.12 -10.40
C ALA A 43 -0.14 23.94 -9.93
N VAL A 44 -1.35 23.54 -10.34
CA VAL A 44 -2.60 24.17 -9.85
C VAL A 44 -2.80 23.93 -8.35
N SER A 45 -2.44 22.74 -7.85
CA SER A 45 -2.61 22.36 -6.45
C SER A 45 -1.48 22.90 -5.56
N CYS A 46 -0.23 22.67 -5.94
CA CYS A 46 0.95 23.02 -5.14
C CYS A 46 1.25 24.52 -5.15
N GLN A 47 0.82 25.27 -6.18
CA GLN A 47 1.16 26.70 -6.41
C GLN A 47 2.67 26.97 -6.41
N ASP A 48 3.48 25.98 -6.74
CA ASP A 48 4.95 26.02 -6.85
C ASP A 48 5.36 25.12 -8.02
N GLU A 49 5.99 25.72 -9.04
CA GLU A 49 6.38 25.00 -10.25
C GLU A 49 7.48 23.96 -10.01
N ALA A 50 8.38 24.20 -9.06
CA ALA A 50 9.45 23.26 -8.76
C ALA A 50 8.92 22.00 -8.07
N LEU A 51 8.04 22.17 -7.08
CA LEU A 51 7.36 21.04 -6.42
C LEU A 51 6.42 20.30 -7.39
N ALA A 52 5.68 21.04 -8.22
CA ALA A 52 4.79 20.46 -9.21
C ALA A 52 5.53 19.56 -10.23
N ARG A 53 6.74 19.93 -10.65
CA ARG A 53 7.58 19.08 -11.53
C ARG A 53 7.96 17.78 -10.84
N LEU A 54 8.36 17.84 -9.56
CA LEU A 54 8.72 16.65 -8.79
C LEU A 54 7.51 15.71 -8.64
N VAL A 55 6.33 16.25 -8.33
CA VAL A 55 5.09 15.48 -8.24
C VAL A 55 4.71 14.87 -9.59
N GLY A 56 4.76 15.66 -10.68
CA GLY A 56 4.48 15.19 -12.03
C GLY A 56 5.40 14.06 -12.46
N GLN A 57 6.69 14.20 -12.22
CA GLN A 57 7.70 13.17 -12.47
C GLN A 57 7.44 11.90 -11.64
N ALA A 58 7.16 12.06 -10.34
CA ALA A 58 6.86 10.95 -9.45
C ALA A 58 5.62 10.18 -9.93
N CYS A 59 4.51 10.88 -10.18
CA CYS A 59 3.26 10.28 -10.63
C CYS A 59 3.41 9.59 -11.99
N PHE A 60 4.13 10.20 -12.93
CA PHE A 60 4.37 9.61 -14.25
C PHE A 60 5.19 8.33 -14.16
N ALA A 61 6.24 8.33 -13.34
CA ALA A 61 7.14 7.20 -13.20
C ALA A 61 6.51 5.98 -12.52
N VAL A 62 5.61 6.18 -11.54
CA VAL A 62 4.92 5.07 -10.87
C VAL A 62 3.68 4.59 -11.61
N GLY A 63 3.15 5.41 -12.52
CA GLY A 63 1.94 5.09 -13.29
C GLY A 63 0.65 5.18 -12.48
N ARG A 64 -0.47 4.76 -13.10
CA ARG A 64 -1.84 4.92 -12.53
C ARG A 64 -2.09 4.12 -11.25
N GLU A 65 -1.46 2.96 -11.12
CA GLU A 65 -1.60 2.04 -9.98
C GLU A 65 -0.50 2.24 -8.93
N GLY A 66 0.44 3.16 -9.19
CA GLY A 66 1.52 3.50 -8.28
C GLY A 66 1.08 4.46 -7.19
N VAL A 67 1.88 4.54 -6.13
CA VAL A 67 1.65 5.46 -5.01
C VAL A 67 2.81 6.42 -4.88
N VAL A 68 2.49 7.67 -4.60
CA VAL A 68 3.45 8.71 -4.22
C VAL A 68 3.28 8.97 -2.73
N THR A 69 4.37 8.81 -1.97
CA THR A 69 4.44 9.13 -0.53
C THR A 69 5.29 10.36 -0.32
N VAL A 70 5.06 11.08 0.77
CA VAL A 70 5.87 12.25 1.15
C VAL A 70 6.50 11.98 2.50
N ASP A 71 7.83 12.03 2.55
CA ASP A 71 8.62 11.85 3.76
C ASP A 71 9.54 13.06 4.02
N ASP A 72 10.04 13.18 5.23
CA ASP A 72 10.95 14.26 5.60
C ASP A 72 12.35 13.94 5.06
N ALA A 73 12.98 14.91 4.39
CA ALA A 73 14.36 14.77 3.93
C ALA A 73 15.34 15.12 5.06
N GLN A 74 16.45 14.38 5.13
CA GLN A 74 17.60 14.76 5.95
C GLN A 74 18.42 15.91 5.33
N LYS A 75 18.10 16.28 4.08
CA LYS A 75 18.79 17.33 3.30
C LYS A 75 17.86 18.52 3.07
N GLN A 76 18.46 19.67 2.75
CA GLN A 76 17.71 20.90 2.48
C GLN A 76 16.93 20.87 1.15
N GLU A 77 17.32 20.01 0.22
CA GLU A 77 16.72 19.89 -1.10
C GLU A 77 15.63 18.83 -1.11
N THR A 78 14.52 19.13 -1.77
CA THR A 78 13.46 18.15 -2.02
C THR A 78 13.89 17.24 -3.18
N THR A 79 13.83 15.93 -2.96
CA THR A 79 14.22 14.91 -3.95
C THR A 79 13.12 13.88 -4.13
N VAL A 80 13.10 13.24 -5.30
CA VAL A 80 12.18 12.13 -5.59
C VAL A 80 12.99 10.84 -5.69
N GLU A 81 12.60 9.84 -4.96
CA GLU A 81 13.11 8.50 -5.05
C GLU A 81 12.03 7.57 -5.60
N ILE A 82 12.34 6.86 -6.70
CA ILE A 82 11.41 5.92 -7.32
C ILE A 82 11.92 4.51 -7.08
N ARG A 83 11.13 3.69 -6.41
CA ARG A 83 11.43 2.27 -6.14
C ARG A 83 10.29 1.39 -6.63
N GLN A 84 10.59 0.14 -6.92
CA GLN A 84 9.53 -0.86 -6.99
C GLN A 84 8.88 -0.97 -5.62
N GLY A 85 7.55 -1.06 -5.57
CA GLY A 85 6.84 -1.08 -4.31
C GLY A 85 5.48 -1.77 -4.43
N ILE A 86 4.95 -2.13 -3.27
CA ILE A 86 3.67 -2.82 -3.12
C ILE A 86 2.78 -1.92 -2.28
N VAL A 87 1.58 -1.70 -2.76
CA VAL A 87 0.57 -0.94 -2.03
C VAL A 87 -0.60 -1.84 -1.71
N LEU A 88 -1.01 -1.83 -0.44
CA LEU A 88 -2.15 -2.56 0.06
C LEU A 88 -3.10 -1.56 0.74
N GLU A 89 -4.37 -1.56 0.34
CA GLU A 89 -5.43 -0.77 0.98
C GLU A 89 -5.88 -1.43 2.30
N ARG A 90 -4.93 -1.73 3.15
CA ARG A 90 -5.09 -2.32 4.48
C ARG A 90 -4.07 -1.71 5.41
N GLY A 91 -4.51 -1.34 6.60
CA GLY A 91 -3.66 -0.77 7.64
C GLY A 91 -3.46 -1.72 8.83
N PHE A 92 -2.82 -1.19 9.86
CA PHE A 92 -2.53 -1.93 11.07
C PHE A 92 -3.82 -2.39 11.78
N LEU A 93 -3.77 -3.58 12.38
CA LEU A 93 -4.90 -4.17 13.11
C LEU A 93 -5.10 -3.60 14.52
N ALA A 94 -4.11 -2.90 15.05
CA ALA A 94 -4.19 -2.28 16.37
C ALA A 94 -3.40 -0.95 16.39
N PRO A 95 -3.96 0.14 16.96
CA PRO A 95 -3.27 1.44 17.04
C PRO A 95 -1.96 1.39 17.85
N GLU A 96 -1.84 0.42 18.75
CA GLU A 96 -0.67 0.22 19.58
C GLU A 96 0.57 -0.23 18.77
N MET A 97 0.38 -0.71 17.54
CA MET A 97 1.45 -1.14 16.63
C MET A 97 2.15 0.03 15.92
N THR A 98 1.75 1.28 16.19
CA THR A 98 2.36 2.46 15.58
C THR A 98 3.70 2.78 16.22
N THR A 99 4.66 3.26 15.41
CA THR A 99 6.02 3.55 15.87
C THR A 99 6.28 5.06 16.02
N ASN A 100 5.44 5.91 15.43
CA ASN A 100 5.59 7.36 15.51
C ASN A 100 4.89 7.95 16.76
N GLU A 101 5.36 9.11 17.23
CA GLU A 101 4.83 9.81 18.42
C GLU A 101 3.34 10.17 18.27
N GLU A 102 2.90 10.48 17.07
CA GLU A 102 1.53 10.86 16.75
C GLU A 102 0.57 9.66 16.70
N LYS A 103 1.08 8.43 16.77
CA LYS A 103 0.31 7.17 16.67
C LYS A 103 -0.54 7.07 15.39
N THR A 104 0.00 7.56 14.29
CA THR A 104 -0.68 7.57 12.98
C THR A 104 -0.11 6.55 12.00
N ALA A 105 1.16 6.17 12.16
CA ALA A 105 1.85 5.22 11.28
C ALA A 105 2.84 4.33 12.03
N ALA A 106 3.10 3.15 11.48
CA ALA A 106 4.22 2.30 11.82
C ALA A 106 5.22 2.32 10.66
N GLU A 107 6.48 2.55 10.99
CA GLU A 107 7.61 2.57 10.07
C GLU A 107 8.56 1.43 10.43
N LEU A 108 8.85 0.56 9.48
CA LEU A 108 9.68 -0.61 9.66
C LEU A 108 10.81 -0.59 8.63
N ASP A 109 12.05 -0.48 9.10
CA ASP A 109 13.23 -0.59 8.25
C ASP A 109 13.67 -2.07 8.17
N ASP A 110 14.02 -2.50 6.97
CA ASP A 110 14.44 -3.87 6.65
C ASP A 110 13.57 -4.99 7.26
N PRO A 111 12.21 -4.87 7.17
CA PRO A 111 11.33 -5.82 7.84
C PRO A 111 11.41 -7.22 7.21
N ARG A 112 11.28 -8.23 8.05
CA ARG A 112 10.84 -9.57 7.64
C ARG A 112 9.33 -9.57 7.44
N ILE A 113 8.85 -10.29 6.43
CA ILE A 113 7.44 -10.30 6.08
C ILE A 113 6.92 -11.74 6.09
N LEU A 114 5.92 -11.99 6.93
CA LEU A 114 5.24 -13.29 7.05
C LEU A 114 3.89 -13.22 6.36
N LEU A 115 3.62 -14.16 5.45
CA LEU A 115 2.36 -14.27 4.72
C LEU A 115 1.60 -15.52 5.12
N CYS A 116 0.35 -15.37 5.61
CA CYS A 116 -0.50 -16.52 5.93
C CYS A 116 -1.99 -16.24 5.65
N ASP A 117 -2.75 -17.30 5.38
CA ASP A 117 -4.23 -17.26 5.21
C ASP A 117 -4.98 -17.56 6.51
N SER A 118 -4.26 -17.60 7.63
CA SER A 118 -4.79 -18.02 8.92
C SER A 118 -5.27 -16.85 9.75
N LYS A 119 -6.30 -17.12 10.59
CA LYS A 119 -6.59 -16.30 11.75
C LYS A 119 -5.58 -16.65 12.82
N LEU A 120 -4.85 -15.66 13.31
CA LEU A 120 -3.88 -15.81 14.37
C LEU A 120 -4.59 -15.55 15.72
N ASP A 121 -4.97 -16.60 16.41
CA ASP A 121 -5.60 -16.53 17.74
C ASP A 121 -4.75 -17.18 18.83
N ASN A 122 -3.87 -18.11 18.47
CA ASN A 122 -3.00 -18.84 19.37
C ASN A 122 -1.53 -18.44 19.15
N VAL A 123 -0.88 -17.98 20.20
CA VAL A 123 0.54 -17.56 20.16
C VAL A 123 1.49 -18.67 19.71
N GLN A 124 1.18 -19.94 20.03
CA GLN A 124 2.01 -21.08 19.68
C GLN A 124 2.20 -21.24 18.14
N GLU A 125 1.26 -20.75 17.35
CA GLU A 125 1.36 -20.79 15.88
C GLU A 125 2.41 -19.83 15.34
N ILE A 126 2.56 -18.65 15.96
CA ILE A 126 3.47 -17.59 15.52
C ILE A 126 4.77 -17.53 16.31
N LEU A 127 4.88 -18.29 17.41
CA LEU A 127 6.03 -18.26 18.30
C LEU A 127 7.37 -18.50 17.57
N PRO A 128 7.50 -19.46 16.64
CA PRO A 128 8.74 -19.65 15.89
C PRO A 128 9.13 -18.43 15.06
N ALA A 129 8.13 -17.74 14.47
CA ALA A 129 8.37 -16.52 13.72
C ALA A 129 8.87 -15.38 14.61
N LEU A 130 8.27 -15.21 15.80
CA LEU A 130 8.68 -14.20 16.77
C LEU A 130 10.09 -14.45 17.29
N ILE A 131 10.42 -15.71 17.62
CA ILE A 131 11.75 -16.09 18.09
C ILE A 131 12.79 -15.81 17.00
N ALA A 132 12.54 -16.22 15.75
CA ALA A 132 13.47 -16.02 14.65
C ALA A 132 13.76 -14.51 14.42
N CYS A 133 12.74 -13.65 14.49
CA CYS A 133 12.93 -12.21 14.36
C CYS A 133 13.63 -11.58 15.56
N ALA A 134 13.33 -12.05 16.79
CA ALA A 134 14.00 -11.59 17.99
C ALA A 134 15.50 -11.95 18.01
N GLU A 135 15.85 -13.17 17.57
CA GLU A 135 17.24 -13.62 17.46
C GLU A 135 18.02 -12.82 16.39
N ASP A 136 17.37 -12.45 15.29
CA ASP A 136 17.96 -11.68 14.19
C ASP A 136 17.92 -10.14 14.47
N GLY A 137 17.19 -9.69 15.50
CA GLY A 137 17.01 -8.26 15.80
C GLY A 137 16.29 -7.50 14.70
N CYS A 138 15.37 -8.13 13.94
CA CYS A 138 14.70 -7.55 12.80
C CYS A 138 13.21 -7.28 13.07
N ASN A 139 12.68 -6.23 12.44
CA ASN A 139 11.26 -5.90 12.50
C ASN A 139 10.42 -6.93 11.72
N LEU A 140 9.16 -7.11 12.12
CA LEU A 140 8.28 -8.11 11.54
C LEU A 140 6.96 -7.48 11.07
N LEU A 141 6.65 -7.65 9.79
CA LEU A 141 5.33 -7.36 9.22
C LEU A 141 4.59 -8.67 8.97
N ILE A 142 3.44 -8.86 9.59
CA ILE A 142 2.60 -10.05 9.40
C ILE A 142 1.37 -9.67 8.58
N ILE A 143 1.15 -10.39 7.48
CA ILE A 143 -0.05 -10.26 6.65
C ILE A 143 -0.88 -11.53 6.85
N CYS A 144 -2.01 -11.41 7.57
CA CYS A 144 -2.84 -12.53 7.99
C CYS A 144 -4.34 -12.26 7.76
N GLU A 145 -5.19 -13.27 7.94
CA GLU A 145 -6.64 -13.09 7.81
C GLU A 145 -7.22 -12.24 8.95
N ALA A 146 -6.80 -12.50 10.17
CA ALA A 146 -7.21 -11.75 11.37
C ALA A 146 -6.23 -12.01 12.52
N LEU A 147 -6.23 -11.12 13.50
CA LEU A 147 -5.44 -11.23 14.73
C LEU A 147 -6.36 -11.09 15.95
N SER A 148 -6.36 -12.09 16.85
CA SER A 148 -7.20 -12.10 18.03
C SER A 148 -6.54 -12.90 19.18
N GLY A 149 -7.25 -13.05 20.29
CA GLY A 149 -6.87 -13.93 21.41
C GLY A 149 -5.53 -13.60 22.08
N ASP A 150 -4.82 -14.64 22.47
CA ASP A 150 -3.53 -14.55 23.14
C ASP A 150 -2.38 -14.19 22.16
N ALA A 151 -2.50 -14.53 20.88
CA ALA A 151 -1.58 -14.08 19.85
C ALA A 151 -1.51 -12.55 19.79
N ARG A 152 -2.68 -11.87 19.74
CA ARG A 152 -2.74 -10.40 19.76
C ARG A 152 -2.09 -9.82 21.02
N SER A 153 -2.45 -10.35 22.18
CA SER A 153 -1.94 -9.85 23.46
C SER A 153 -0.42 -10.02 23.59
N THR A 154 0.11 -11.10 23.05
CA THR A 154 1.56 -11.37 23.07
C THR A 154 2.30 -10.47 22.10
N ILE A 155 1.81 -10.31 20.86
CA ILE A 155 2.42 -9.41 19.88
C ILE A 155 2.51 -7.98 20.43
N LEU A 156 1.40 -7.44 20.97
CA LEU A 156 1.39 -6.09 21.52
C LEU A 156 2.34 -5.92 22.72
N ARG A 157 2.50 -6.97 23.55
CA ARG A 157 3.45 -6.94 24.66
C ARG A 157 4.90 -7.00 24.17
N THR A 158 5.20 -7.87 23.23
CA THR A 158 6.56 -7.99 22.64
C THR A 158 6.98 -6.69 21.96
N ASP A 159 6.06 -6.02 21.27
CA ASP A 159 6.32 -4.72 20.65
C ASP A 159 6.59 -3.61 21.67
N MET A 160 5.94 -3.65 22.85
CA MET A 160 6.14 -2.65 23.92
C MET A 160 7.44 -2.85 24.71
N ASP A 161 7.83 -4.11 24.92
CA ASP A 161 8.95 -4.48 25.80
C ASP A 161 10.25 -4.78 25.03
N GLY A 162 10.19 -4.89 23.69
CA GLY A 162 11.29 -5.36 22.85
C GLY A 162 11.93 -4.30 21.98
N ASP A 163 13.14 -4.62 21.51
CA ASP A 163 13.87 -3.81 20.53
C ASP A 163 13.34 -4.01 19.08
N ILE A 164 12.45 -5.01 18.86
CA ILE A 164 11.85 -5.31 17.58
C ILE A 164 10.42 -4.78 17.50
N LYS A 165 10.06 -4.24 16.34
CA LYS A 165 8.69 -3.80 16.05
C LYS A 165 7.93 -4.85 15.26
N ILE A 166 6.69 -5.12 15.68
CA ILE A 166 5.82 -6.12 15.07
C ILE A 166 4.51 -5.48 14.66
N VAL A 167 4.25 -5.46 13.37
CA VAL A 167 3.02 -4.90 12.81
C VAL A 167 2.22 -5.99 12.09
N CYS A 168 0.93 -6.05 12.38
CA CYS A 168 0.02 -6.98 11.72
C CYS A 168 -0.99 -6.20 10.90
N ILE A 169 -1.21 -6.64 9.66
CA ILE A 169 -2.24 -6.12 8.75
C ILE A 169 -3.16 -7.24 8.27
N GLU A 170 -4.39 -6.87 7.93
CA GLU A 170 -5.32 -7.80 7.30
C GLU A 170 -4.92 -8.06 5.85
N ALA A 171 -4.96 -9.34 5.44
CA ALA A 171 -4.74 -9.73 4.05
C ALA A 171 -5.77 -9.07 3.12
N PRO A 172 -5.34 -8.51 1.98
CA PRO A 172 -6.22 -7.80 1.07
C PRO A 172 -7.23 -8.75 0.40
N LEU A 173 -8.40 -8.20 0.02
CA LEU A 173 -9.46 -8.94 -0.67
C LEU A 173 -10.06 -10.10 0.15
N TYR A 174 -10.90 -10.93 -0.49
CA TYR A 174 -11.57 -12.08 0.11
C TYR A 174 -11.63 -13.24 -0.89
N GLY A 175 -11.78 -14.47 -0.38
CA GLY A 175 -11.92 -15.67 -1.19
C GLY A 175 -10.75 -15.91 -2.16
N ASP A 176 -11.06 -16.31 -3.40
CA ASP A 176 -10.03 -16.55 -4.42
C ASP A 176 -9.19 -15.30 -4.75
N GLY A 177 -9.78 -14.11 -4.69
CA GLY A 177 -9.06 -12.87 -4.91
C GLY A 177 -7.96 -12.65 -3.87
N ARG A 178 -8.21 -12.98 -2.58
CA ARG A 178 -7.21 -12.96 -1.52
C ARG A 178 -6.06 -13.91 -1.82
N ARG A 179 -6.39 -15.18 -2.15
CA ARG A 179 -5.38 -16.19 -2.46
C ARG A 179 -4.47 -15.73 -3.58
N TRP A 180 -5.02 -15.29 -4.71
CA TRP A 180 -4.23 -14.82 -5.85
C TRP A 180 -3.36 -13.62 -5.50
N ARG A 181 -3.89 -12.68 -4.72
CA ARG A 181 -3.11 -11.51 -4.29
C ARG A 181 -1.97 -11.88 -3.36
N MET A 182 -2.22 -12.81 -2.42
CA MET A 182 -1.20 -13.29 -1.50
C MET A 182 -0.10 -14.10 -2.23
N GLU A 183 -0.46 -14.89 -3.25
CA GLU A 183 0.50 -15.56 -4.13
C GLU A 183 1.38 -14.55 -4.90
N ASP A 184 0.80 -13.48 -5.41
CA ASP A 184 1.55 -12.41 -6.09
C ASP A 184 2.48 -11.68 -5.13
N LEU A 185 2.02 -11.40 -3.90
CA LEU A 185 2.85 -10.83 -2.82
C LEU A 185 4.02 -11.76 -2.46
N ALA A 186 3.77 -13.06 -2.38
CA ALA A 186 4.82 -14.04 -2.09
C ALA A 186 5.95 -13.97 -3.11
N VAL A 187 5.62 -13.86 -4.40
CA VAL A 187 6.61 -13.71 -5.48
C VAL A 187 7.34 -12.38 -5.39
N GLN A 188 6.61 -11.26 -5.15
CA GLN A 188 7.22 -9.92 -5.06
C GLN A 188 8.16 -9.78 -3.86
N LEU A 189 7.85 -10.42 -2.74
CA LEU A 189 8.59 -10.31 -1.49
C LEU A 189 9.66 -11.41 -1.32
N GLY A 190 9.61 -12.46 -2.15
CA GLY A 190 10.42 -13.65 -1.97
C GLY A 190 10.01 -14.46 -0.73
N ALA A 191 8.73 -14.42 -0.36
CA ALA A 191 8.17 -15.06 0.81
C ALA A 191 7.51 -16.39 0.49
N VAL A 192 7.37 -17.26 1.49
CA VAL A 192 6.47 -18.41 1.45
C VAL A 192 5.09 -17.96 1.94
N TYR A 193 4.05 -18.23 1.14
CA TYR A 193 2.67 -18.02 1.56
C TYR A 193 2.13 -19.27 2.25
N PHE A 194 1.96 -19.21 3.57
CA PHE A 194 1.43 -20.30 4.38
C PHE A 194 -0.07 -20.45 4.20
N GLN A 195 -0.48 -21.58 3.61
CA GLN A 195 -1.87 -21.89 3.28
C GLN A 195 -2.37 -23.09 4.05
N LYS A 196 -3.46 -22.91 4.83
CA LYS A 196 -4.12 -24.03 5.54
C LYS A 196 -4.61 -25.10 4.59
N ALA A 197 -5.12 -24.71 3.42
CA ALA A 197 -5.59 -25.65 2.40
C ALA A 197 -4.50 -26.60 1.89
N LEU A 198 -3.23 -26.21 1.98
CA LEU A 198 -2.07 -27.03 1.64
C LEU A 198 -1.44 -27.72 2.85
N ASN A 199 -2.11 -27.72 4.00
CA ASN A 199 -1.61 -28.25 5.29
C ASN A 199 -0.26 -27.64 5.72
N MET A 200 0.00 -26.39 5.37
CA MET A 200 1.18 -25.68 5.82
C MET A 200 0.97 -25.17 7.25
N ASP A 201 1.87 -25.52 8.15
CA ASP A 201 1.81 -25.13 9.57
C ASP A 201 2.80 -24.00 9.86
N LEU A 202 2.31 -22.88 10.40
CA LEU A 202 3.15 -21.75 10.81
C LEU A 202 4.19 -22.12 11.90
N ARG A 203 3.94 -23.20 12.64
CA ARG A 203 4.92 -23.73 13.61
C ARG A 203 6.19 -24.27 12.94
N SER A 204 6.15 -24.53 11.65
CA SER A 204 7.29 -24.98 10.86
C SER A 204 8.05 -23.85 10.16
N VAL A 205 7.66 -22.59 10.39
CA VAL A 205 8.27 -21.43 9.74
C VAL A 205 9.78 -21.35 10.04
N ASN A 206 10.55 -21.07 9.00
CA ASN A 206 11.99 -20.91 9.06
C ASN A 206 12.40 -19.52 8.54
N ARG A 207 13.63 -19.09 8.83
CA ARG A 207 14.18 -17.80 8.37
C ARG A 207 14.10 -17.57 6.85
N LYS A 208 14.14 -18.63 6.06
CA LYS A 208 14.08 -18.57 4.59
C LYS A 208 12.66 -18.36 4.05
N ASP A 209 11.64 -18.56 4.88
CA ASP A 209 10.25 -18.47 4.48
C ASP A 209 9.73 -17.02 4.57
N PHE A 210 10.49 -16.15 5.27
CA PHE A 210 10.16 -14.74 5.32
C PHE A 210 10.48 -14.02 4.01
N GLY A 211 9.56 -13.17 3.59
CA GLY A 211 9.86 -12.14 2.60
C GLY A 211 10.68 -11.02 3.20
N THR A 212 11.25 -10.20 2.34
CA THR A 212 12.04 -9.03 2.72
C THR A 212 11.60 -7.79 1.95
N ALA A 213 11.82 -6.64 2.54
CA ALA A 213 11.68 -5.34 1.88
C ALA A 213 12.69 -4.36 2.47
N ALA A 214 12.98 -3.27 1.77
CA ALA A 214 13.86 -2.23 2.31
C ALA A 214 13.15 -1.39 3.37
N HIS A 215 11.84 -1.10 3.17
CA HIS A 215 11.06 -0.30 4.09
C HIS A 215 9.58 -0.65 3.99
N ALA A 216 8.85 -0.59 5.10
CA ALA A 216 7.39 -0.71 5.12
C ALA A 216 6.78 0.38 6.01
N ARG A 217 5.84 1.14 5.42
CA ARG A 217 5.04 2.14 6.13
C ARG A 217 3.60 1.66 6.21
N VAL A 218 3.09 1.54 7.41
CA VAL A 218 1.73 1.07 7.68
C VAL A 218 0.95 2.16 8.39
N THR A 219 -0.08 2.67 7.75
CA THR A 219 -1.04 3.61 8.34
C THR A 219 -2.33 2.89 8.75
N LYS A 220 -3.31 3.60 9.23
CA LYS A 220 -4.62 3.01 9.56
C LYS A 220 -5.36 2.44 8.35
N GLN A 221 -5.11 2.94 7.14
CA GLN A 221 -5.88 2.60 5.94
C GLN A 221 -5.04 1.91 4.86
N GLN A 222 -3.74 2.09 4.87
CA GLN A 222 -2.86 1.69 3.79
C GLN A 222 -1.53 1.18 4.31
N THR A 223 -0.97 0.21 3.60
CA THR A 223 0.41 -0.28 3.78
C THR A 223 1.17 -0.07 2.48
N VAL A 224 2.30 0.58 2.57
CA VAL A 224 3.24 0.79 1.46
C VAL A 224 4.54 0.04 1.79
N ILE A 225 4.93 -0.88 0.92
CA ILE A 225 6.16 -1.68 1.05
C ILE A 225 7.08 -1.28 -0.09
N SER A 226 8.24 -0.72 0.22
CA SER A 226 9.23 -0.24 -0.75
C SER A 226 10.42 -1.17 -0.83
N GLY A 227 10.93 -1.40 -2.05
CA GLY A 227 12.08 -2.26 -2.28
C GLY A 227 11.84 -3.72 -1.90
N PRO A 228 10.79 -4.39 -2.44
CA PRO A 228 10.52 -5.79 -2.16
C PRO A 228 11.71 -6.66 -2.61
N GLY A 229 12.06 -7.66 -1.80
CA GLY A 229 13.25 -8.48 -1.97
C GLY A 229 13.07 -9.75 -2.82
N GLY A 230 11.95 -9.87 -3.54
CA GLY A 230 11.70 -11.01 -4.43
C GLY A 230 12.65 -11.08 -5.62
N ASP A 231 12.84 -12.28 -6.15
CA ASP A 231 13.65 -12.48 -7.34
C ASP A 231 13.00 -11.83 -8.57
N LYS A 232 13.72 -10.94 -9.23
CA LYS A 232 13.26 -10.24 -10.43
C LYS A 232 12.85 -11.20 -11.53
N THR A 233 13.55 -12.31 -11.71
CA THR A 233 13.23 -13.31 -12.73
C THR A 233 11.90 -14.02 -12.44
N ALA A 234 11.60 -14.29 -11.17
CA ALA A 234 10.33 -14.85 -10.73
C ALA A 234 9.18 -13.86 -10.92
N VAL A 235 9.39 -12.58 -10.59
CA VAL A 235 8.39 -11.50 -10.80
C VAL A 235 8.11 -11.33 -12.30
N GLU A 236 9.13 -11.28 -13.16
CA GLU A 236 8.96 -11.20 -14.61
C GLU A 236 8.23 -12.43 -15.19
N ALA A 237 8.52 -13.62 -14.68
CA ALA A 237 7.81 -14.84 -15.06
C ALA A 237 6.32 -14.74 -14.70
N ARG A 238 6.02 -14.25 -13.48
CA ARG A 238 4.63 -14.04 -13.04
C ARG A 238 3.91 -12.97 -13.88
N VAL A 239 4.59 -11.90 -14.25
CA VAL A 239 4.06 -10.86 -15.17
C VAL A 239 3.71 -11.47 -16.54
N ARG A 240 4.59 -12.32 -17.11
CA ARG A 240 4.32 -13.00 -18.38
C ARG A 240 3.11 -13.94 -18.29
N GLU A 241 3.02 -14.71 -17.20
CA GLU A 241 1.88 -15.60 -16.93
C GLU A 241 0.57 -14.81 -16.87
N LEU A 242 0.50 -13.72 -16.11
CA LEU A 242 -0.71 -12.91 -16.00
C LEU A 242 -1.09 -12.22 -17.31
N ARG A 243 -0.12 -11.79 -18.12
CA ARG A 243 -0.38 -11.28 -19.49
C ARG A 243 -1.01 -12.34 -20.37
N TYR A 244 -0.51 -13.56 -20.29
CA TYR A 244 -1.08 -14.69 -21.04
C TYR A 244 -2.51 -15.01 -20.58
N LEU A 245 -2.75 -15.08 -19.27
CA LEU A 245 -4.08 -15.31 -18.70
C LEU A 245 -5.06 -14.19 -19.09
N ALA A 246 -4.65 -12.93 -18.97
CA ALA A 246 -5.49 -11.80 -19.35
C ALA A 246 -5.84 -11.77 -20.85
N ALA A 247 -4.94 -12.25 -21.72
CA ALA A 247 -5.16 -12.29 -23.16
C ALA A 247 -6.06 -13.45 -23.60
N ASN A 248 -6.09 -14.57 -22.85
CA ASN A 248 -6.80 -15.81 -23.21
C ASN A 248 -8.02 -16.11 -22.30
N GLU A 249 -8.40 -15.18 -21.41
CA GLU A 249 -9.55 -15.33 -20.55
C GLU A 249 -10.82 -14.84 -21.26
N ASP A 250 -11.79 -15.71 -21.40
CA ASP A 250 -13.07 -15.44 -22.08
C ASP A 250 -14.02 -14.60 -21.19
N TYR A 251 -13.99 -14.82 -19.88
CA TYR A 251 -14.84 -14.09 -18.94
C TYR A 251 -14.29 -12.72 -18.64
N GLU A 252 -15.02 -11.67 -19.01
CA GLU A 252 -14.61 -10.27 -18.83
C GLU A 252 -14.22 -9.92 -17.38
N PHE A 253 -14.96 -10.48 -16.41
CA PHE A 253 -14.66 -10.27 -14.99
C PHE A 253 -13.29 -10.83 -14.56
N ASN A 254 -12.94 -12.04 -14.99
CA ASN A 254 -11.64 -12.65 -14.69
C ASN A 254 -10.53 -11.94 -15.45
N ARG A 255 -10.77 -11.60 -16.72
CA ARG A 255 -9.82 -10.84 -17.54
C ARG A 255 -9.46 -9.53 -16.86
N LYS A 256 -10.46 -8.76 -16.38
CA LYS A 256 -10.23 -7.52 -15.65
C LYS A 256 -9.41 -7.74 -14.38
N ARG A 257 -9.69 -8.79 -13.62
CA ARG A 257 -8.90 -9.15 -12.44
C ARG A 257 -7.44 -9.47 -12.77
N HIS A 258 -7.17 -10.19 -13.85
CA HIS A 258 -5.79 -10.45 -14.30
C HIS A 258 -5.08 -9.17 -14.72
N GLN A 259 -5.78 -8.23 -15.35
CA GLN A 259 -5.25 -6.91 -15.69
C GLN A 259 -4.91 -6.08 -14.44
N GLU A 260 -5.80 -6.05 -13.44
CA GLU A 260 -5.57 -5.38 -12.16
C GLU A 260 -4.33 -5.95 -11.44
N ARG A 261 -4.21 -7.27 -11.36
CA ARG A 261 -3.04 -7.95 -10.79
C ARG A 261 -1.74 -7.62 -11.54
N LEU A 262 -1.82 -7.60 -12.88
CA LEU A 262 -0.69 -7.22 -13.73
C LEU A 262 -0.25 -5.78 -13.46
N ALA A 263 -1.19 -4.84 -13.37
CA ALA A 263 -0.92 -3.45 -13.05
C ALA A 263 -0.22 -3.33 -11.67
N GLN A 264 -0.74 -4.03 -10.65
CA GLN A 264 -0.17 -4.04 -9.30
C GLN A 264 1.24 -4.66 -9.21
N LEU A 265 1.56 -5.67 -10.03
CA LEU A 265 2.92 -6.23 -10.12
C LEU A 265 3.92 -5.30 -10.81
N SER A 266 3.41 -4.43 -11.68
CA SER A 266 4.21 -3.49 -12.48
C SER A 266 4.28 -2.09 -11.88
N SER A 267 3.51 -1.81 -10.81
CA SER A 267 3.45 -0.50 -10.18
C SER A 267 4.71 -0.19 -9.38
N GLY A 268 5.06 1.09 -9.34
CA GLY A 268 6.13 1.63 -8.52
C GLY A 268 5.60 2.37 -7.29
N VAL A 269 6.49 2.66 -6.37
CA VAL A 269 6.31 3.64 -5.29
C VAL A 269 7.32 4.74 -5.48
N ALA A 270 6.85 5.99 -5.53
CA ALA A 270 7.71 7.16 -5.49
C ALA A 270 7.63 7.78 -4.09
N THR A 271 8.77 8.06 -3.49
CA THR A 271 8.86 8.81 -2.25
C THR A 271 9.44 10.19 -2.54
N ILE A 272 8.68 11.22 -2.24
CA ILE A 272 9.15 12.61 -2.30
C ILE A 272 9.69 12.96 -0.93
N HIS A 273 10.99 13.11 -0.83
CA HIS A 273 11.66 13.55 0.39
C HIS A 273 11.60 15.08 0.45
N ALA A 274 10.70 15.62 1.26
CA ALA A 274 10.52 17.06 1.42
C ALA A 274 11.71 17.65 2.17
N GLY A 275 12.46 18.56 1.52
CA GLY A 275 13.60 19.27 2.12
C GLY A 275 13.21 20.67 2.60
N GLY A 276 13.88 21.17 3.63
CA GLY A 276 13.69 22.53 4.15
C GLY A 276 14.89 22.99 4.95
N ARG A 277 15.11 24.32 5.02
CA ARG A 277 16.18 24.91 5.84
C ARG A 277 15.77 25.05 7.30
N THR A 278 14.46 25.09 7.55
CA THR A 278 13.86 25.17 8.88
C THR A 278 12.72 24.16 8.98
N GLN A 279 12.38 23.75 10.20
CA GLN A 279 11.29 22.84 10.48
C GLN A 279 9.94 23.37 9.93
N THR A 280 9.72 24.68 10.03
CA THR A 280 8.49 25.31 9.52
C THR A 280 8.41 25.26 8.00
N GLU A 281 9.51 25.49 7.29
CA GLU A 281 9.59 25.40 5.83
C GLU A 281 9.37 23.96 5.35
N LEU A 282 9.96 23.00 6.04
CA LEU A 282 9.78 21.58 5.77
C LEU A 282 8.30 21.18 5.92
N TRP A 283 7.67 21.56 7.01
CA TRP A 283 6.26 21.28 7.28
C TRP A 283 5.32 21.91 6.24
N GLU A 284 5.58 23.17 5.86
CA GLU A 284 4.81 23.85 4.81
C GLU A 284 4.95 23.15 3.45
N ARG A 285 6.18 22.75 3.07
CA ARG A 285 6.41 22.02 1.83
C ARG A 285 5.71 20.67 1.82
N LYS A 286 5.75 19.95 2.94
CA LYS A 286 5.06 18.68 3.10
C LYS A 286 3.57 18.83 2.89
N LEU A 287 2.91 19.80 3.52
CA LEU A 287 1.50 20.12 3.33
C LEU A 287 1.11 20.49 1.89
N ARG A 288 2.03 21.06 1.14
CA ARG A 288 1.80 21.39 -0.29
C ARG A 288 1.95 20.17 -1.20
N LEU A 289 2.77 19.20 -0.79
CA LEU A 289 3.01 17.96 -1.54
C LEU A 289 1.94 16.91 -1.28
N GLU A 290 1.37 16.87 -0.07
CA GLU A 290 0.20 16.05 0.31
C GLU A 290 -1.11 16.61 -0.26
#